data_998f0a35e72364048ecdb96d34a1d5ff
#
_entry.id   998f0a35e72364048ecdb96d34a1d5ff
#
_cell.length_a   1.000
_cell.length_b   1.000
_cell.length_c   1.000
_cell.angle_alpha   90.00
_cell.angle_beta   90.00
_cell.angle_gamma   90.00
#
_symmetry.space_group_name_H-M   'P 1'
#
loop_
_entity.id
_entity.type
_entity.pdbx_description
1 polymer ?
#
loop_
_entity_poly.entity_id
_entity_poly.type
_entity_poly.pdbx_seq_one_letter_code
_entity_poly.pdbx_strand_id
1 'polypeptide(L)'
;MNKKNTRIEKDSMGEFEVPDSAKYGASTARAVENFPISELKFSRTFIKSLAEVKKACAVVNHKNNLLPKNIADAIISSSQEVIEGMHDGDFVLDIFQTGSGTSTNMNANEIIANLASVKSGEPVHPNDHVNMSQSSNDIIPTTTNVACVLDVVNNLIPVLENLESSLSEKAKLWEKVYKNGRTHLMDATPVTLGQEFAGYASLIQERTKDIETALINVRKLAIGGTAVGTGINAPENFGSDVSLELQQSLDTPFQEIENHFTRQGSREEIVQLSGTLKSLAVSLFKIANDIRWMGSGPVSGLGELKIPALQPGSSIMPGKVNPVIPEMMMQVSAQVIGNDTAITFSAANGNFELNTMLPIMAHNILESISILTTGAKVFTEKLVNGLEANTDKLDENIQKNSILVTALVPKLGYDIAAEVAKEAIAENKTIKTVLLDRALLPENEIDELLDIEKLI
;
A
#
# COMPACT_ATOMS: atom_id res chain seq x y z
N MET A 1 18.43 41.27 7.37
CA MET A 1 17.44 40.61 6.52
C MET A 1 17.98 40.64 5.11
N ASN A 2 18.45 39.49 4.57
CA ASN A 2 18.82 39.43 3.16
C ASN A 2 17.58 39.69 2.32
N LYS A 3 17.58 40.73 1.47
CA LYS A 3 16.56 40.87 0.42
C LYS A 3 16.60 39.57 -0.42
N LYS A 4 15.57 38.76 -0.31
CA LYS A 4 15.40 37.68 -1.27
C LYS A 4 15.25 38.32 -2.64
N ASN A 5 16.09 37.95 -3.60
CA ASN A 5 15.89 38.40 -4.97
C ASN A 5 14.57 37.84 -5.47
N THR A 6 13.67 38.72 -5.91
CA THR A 6 12.37 38.37 -6.46
C THR A 6 12.22 38.95 -7.85
N ARG A 7 11.47 38.30 -8.71
CA ARG A 7 11.00 38.79 -10.00
C ARG A 7 9.46 38.98 -9.95
N ILE A 8 8.97 39.82 -10.83
CA ILE A 8 7.54 40.03 -10.99
C ILE A 8 7.04 39.08 -12.07
N GLU A 9 6.06 38.25 -11.72
CA GLU A 9 5.29 37.40 -12.61
C GLU A 9 3.84 37.91 -12.69
N LYS A 10 3.09 37.49 -13.71
CA LYS A 10 1.71 37.93 -13.91
C LYS A 10 0.80 36.76 -14.21
N ASP A 11 -0.36 36.75 -13.57
CA ASP A 11 -1.48 35.89 -13.86
C ASP A 11 -2.76 36.72 -14.21
N SER A 12 -3.91 36.05 -14.31
CA SER A 12 -5.20 36.71 -14.58
C SER A 12 -5.64 37.69 -13.48
N MET A 13 -5.07 37.61 -12.27
CA MET A 13 -5.37 38.50 -11.13
C MET A 13 -4.38 39.67 -11.03
N GLY A 14 -3.34 39.72 -11.87
CA GLY A 14 -2.34 40.77 -11.89
C GLY A 14 -0.93 40.32 -11.51
N GLU A 15 -0.08 41.29 -11.18
CA GLU A 15 1.32 41.04 -10.84
C GLU A 15 1.48 40.44 -9.45
N PHE A 16 2.52 39.58 -9.29
CA PHE A 16 2.88 38.95 -8.02
C PHE A 16 4.39 38.70 -7.95
N GLU A 17 4.96 38.88 -6.75
CA GLU A 17 6.39 38.63 -6.52
C GLU A 17 6.68 37.12 -6.37
N VAL A 18 7.63 36.63 -7.13
CA VAL A 18 8.06 35.22 -7.13
C VAL A 18 9.60 35.19 -6.89
N PRO A 19 10.14 34.25 -6.10
CA PRO A 19 11.59 34.13 -5.93
C PRO A 19 12.28 33.95 -7.28
N ASP A 20 13.38 34.65 -7.53
CA ASP A 20 14.14 34.60 -8.80
C ASP A 20 14.57 33.18 -9.17
N SER A 21 14.90 32.35 -8.17
CA SER A 21 15.35 30.97 -8.37
C SER A 21 14.23 30.00 -8.71
N ALA A 22 12.96 30.33 -8.40
CA ALA A 22 11.82 29.43 -8.59
C ALA A 22 11.50 29.26 -10.08
N LYS A 23 11.13 28.05 -10.47
CA LYS A 23 10.65 27.72 -11.84
C LYS A 23 9.14 27.91 -11.99
N TYR A 24 8.40 28.03 -10.89
CA TYR A 24 6.98 28.34 -10.90
C TYR A 24 6.70 29.86 -11.07
N GLY A 25 5.45 30.20 -11.35
CA GLY A 25 5.01 31.57 -11.61
C GLY A 25 4.06 32.12 -10.54
N ALA A 26 3.27 33.15 -10.93
CA ALA A 26 2.39 33.91 -10.03
C ALA A 26 1.27 33.07 -9.40
N SER A 27 0.64 32.18 -10.16
CA SER A 27 -0.46 31.34 -9.67
C SER A 27 -0.01 30.43 -8.52
N THR A 28 1.14 29.79 -8.67
CA THR A 28 1.73 28.96 -7.61
C THR A 28 2.13 29.81 -6.40
N ALA A 29 2.77 30.96 -6.60
CA ALA A 29 3.19 31.82 -5.50
C ALA A 29 2.00 32.29 -4.66
N ARG A 30 0.86 32.64 -5.29
CA ARG A 30 -0.39 32.95 -4.57
C ARG A 30 -0.90 31.75 -3.79
N ALA A 31 -0.84 30.54 -4.36
CA ALA A 31 -1.30 29.34 -3.67
C ALA A 31 -0.43 29.00 -2.45
N VAL A 32 0.90 29.25 -2.50
CA VAL A 32 1.78 29.12 -1.34
C VAL A 32 1.38 30.07 -0.22
N GLU A 33 1.01 31.32 -0.55
CA GLU A 33 0.55 32.30 0.44
C GLU A 33 -0.82 31.93 1.03
N ASN A 34 -1.72 31.41 0.18
CA ASN A 34 -3.10 31.10 0.60
C ASN A 34 -3.20 29.83 1.45
N PHE A 35 -2.31 28.86 1.31
CA PHE A 35 -2.42 27.53 1.90
C PHE A 35 -1.20 27.11 2.75
N PRO A 36 -0.77 27.90 3.75
CA PRO A 36 0.31 27.51 4.67
C PRO A 36 -0.27 26.64 5.80
N ILE A 37 -0.74 25.44 5.53
CA ILE A 37 -1.52 24.61 6.47
C ILE A 37 -0.64 23.57 7.15
N SER A 38 0.21 22.88 6.36
CA SER A 38 1.09 21.82 6.86
C SER A 38 2.43 21.79 6.11
N GLU A 39 3.26 20.79 6.39
CA GLU A 39 4.48 20.51 5.63
C GLU A 39 4.29 19.41 4.59
N LEU A 40 3.08 18.85 4.48
CA LEU A 40 2.76 17.76 3.58
C LEU A 40 2.75 18.25 2.13
N LYS A 41 3.38 17.48 1.25
CA LYS A 41 3.44 17.72 -0.19
C LYS A 41 3.10 16.46 -0.95
N PHE A 42 2.75 16.62 -2.21
CA PHE A 42 2.58 15.46 -3.08
C PHE A 42 3.88 14.65 -3.20
N SER A 43 3.72 13.32 -3.22
CA SER A 43 4.84 12.40 -3.36
C SER A 43 5.53 12.54 -4.72
N ARG A 44 6.76 12.06 -4.78
CA ARG A 44 7.52 11.99 -6.04
C ARG A 44 6.79 11.20 -7.12
N THR A 45 6.09 10.12 -6.75
CA THR A 45 5.29 9.30 -7.67
C THR A 45 4.16 10.12 -8.29
N PHE A 46 3.48 10.97 -7.52
CA PHE A 46 2.44 11.86 -8.03
C PHE A 46 3.00 12.88 -9.01
N ILE A 47 4.09 13.57 -8.66
CA ILE A 47 4.74 14.60 -9.49
C ILE A 47 5.21 13.97 -10.81
N LYS A 48 5.87 12.82 -10.76
CA LYS A 48 6.29 12.06 -11.94
C LYS A 48 5.10 11.74 -12.85
N SER A 49 4.03 11.19 -12.27
CA SER A 49 2.83 10.81 -13.04
C SER A 49 2.13 12.02 -13.66
N LEU A 50 2.11 13.18 -12.95
CA LEU A 50 1.57 14.42 -13.50
C LEU A 50 2.39 14.86 -14.72
N ALA A 51 3.70 14.80 -14.65
CA ALA A 51 4.57 15.15 -15.78
C ALA A 51 4.44 14.15 -16.95
N GLU A 52 4.25 12.85 -16.69
CA GLU A 52 3.96 11.87 -17.74
C GLU A 52 2.63 12.18 -18.46
N VAL A 53 1.58 12.54 -17.71
CA VAL A 53 0.31 12.96 -18.31
C VAL A 53 0.47 14.24 -19.13
N LYS A 54 1.20 15.25 -18.63
CA LYS A 54 1.47 16.49 -19.39
C LYS A 54 2.26 16.22 -20.67
N LYS A 55 3.26 15.35 -20.61
CA LYS A 55 4.03 14.91 -21.78
C LYS A 55 3.15 14.23 -22.82
N ALA A 56 2.31 13.28 -22.42
CA ALA A 56 1.38 12.59 -23.30
C ALA A 56 0.38 13.56 -23.97
N CYS A 57 -0.17 14.50 -23.18
CA CYS A 57 -1.05 15.55 -23.72
C CYS A 57 -0.36 16.41 -24.78
N ALA A 58 0.90 16.80 -24.58
CA ALA A 58 1.67 17.59 -25.54
C ALA A 58 1.91 16.80 -26.85
N VAL A 59 2.25 15.51 -26.76
CA VAL A 59 2.40 14.62 -27.92
C VAL A 59 1.10 14.55 -28.73
N VAL A 60 -0.02 14.33 -28.06
CA VAL A 60 -1.35 14.19 -28.71
C VAL A 60 -1.79 15.53 -29.31
N ASN A 61 -1.63 16.65 -28.61
CA ASN A 61 -1.98 17.97 -29.15
C ASN A 61 -1.14 18.32 -30.39
N HIS A 62 0.14 17.91 -30.42
CA HIS A 62 0.96 18.05 -31.63
C HIS A 62 0.48 17.15 -32.77
N LYS A 63 0.18 15.89 -32.52
CA LYS A 63 -0.40 14.96 -33.53
C LYS A 63 -1.70 15.50 -34.11
N ASN A 64 -2.51 16.20 -33.33
CA ASN A 64 -3.74 16.86 -33.73
C ASN A 64 -3.53 18.25 -34.38
N ASN A 65 -2.29 18.67 -34.64
CA ASN A 65 -1.93 19.97 -35.22
C ASN A 65 -2.38 21.19 -34.40
N LEU A 66 -2.60 21.02 -33.07
CA LEU A 66 -2.98 22.11 -32.19
C LEU A 66 -1.74 22.81 -31.57
N LEU A 67 -0.64 22.08 -31.36
CA LEU A 67 0.65 22.62 -30.91
C LEU A 67 1.68 22.61 -32.05
N PRO A 68 2.35 23.74 -32.32
CA PRO A 68 3.53 23.78 -33.20
C PRO A 68 4.62 22.83 -32.70
N LYS A 69 5.36 22.22 -33.63
CA LYS A 69 6.36 21.19 -33.32
C LYS A 69 7.42 21.66 -32.31
N ASN A 70 7.97 22.86 -32.49
CA ASN A 70 9.00 23.44 -31.62
C ASN A 70 8.50 23.63 -30.17
N ILE A 71 7.23 24.03 -29.99
CA ILE A 71 6.61 24.21 -28.68
C ILE A 71 6.33 22.83 -28.04
N ALA A 72 5.79 21.90 -28.82
CA ALA A 72 5.51 20.53 -28.34
C ALA A 72 6.80 19.83 -27.90
N ASP A 73 7.85 19.85 -28.70
CA ASP A 73 9.15 19.26 -28.38
C ASP A 73 9.75 19.87 -27.11
N ALA A 74 9.62 21.19 -26.92
CA ALA A 74 10.07 21.88 -25.72
C ALA A 74 9.27 21.47 -24.47
N ILE A 75 7.93 21.34 -24.56
CA ILE A 75 7.08 20.87 -23.44
C ILE A 75 7.42 19.42 -23.10
N ILE A 76 7.56 18.54 -24.09
CA ILE A 76 7.92 17.13 -23.93
C ILE A 76 9.27 17.00 -23.20
N SER A 77 10.29 17.73 -23.67
CA SER A 77 11.62 17.73 -23.05
C SER A 77 11.61 18.31 -21.63
N SER A 78 10.80 19.34 -21.36
CA SER A 78 10.69 19.94 -20.03
C SER A 78 9.92 19.03 -19.06
N SER A 79 8.87 18.36 -19.54
CA SER A 79 8.17 17.32 -18.77
C SER A 79 9.10 16.17 -18.43
N GLN A 80 10.02 15.79 -19.33
CA GLN A 80 11.01 14.74 -19.07
C GLN A 80 11.95 15.11 -17.92
N GLU A 81 12.41 16.36 -17.79
CA GLU A 81 13.21 16.80 -16.64
C GLU A 81 12.44 16.72 -15.32
N VAL A 82 11.13 17.02 -15.33
CA VAL A 82 10.27 16.83 -14.15
C VAL A 82 10.11 15.34 -13.82
N ILE A 83 9.93 14.47 -14.83
CA ILE A 83 9.88 13.01 -14.68
C ILE A 83 11.15 12.47 -14.03
N GLU A 84 12.30 13.03 -14.35
CA GLU A 84 13.62 12.66 -13.80
C GLU A 84 13.91 13.27 -12.42
N GLY A 85 13.03 14.14 -11.90
CA GLY A 85 13.13 14.72 -10.56
C GLY A 85 14.03 15.96 -10.46
N MET A 86 14.47 16.52 -11.59
CA MET A 86 15.37 17.68 -11.58
C MET A 86 14.76 18.94 -10.96
N HIS A 87 13.41 18.99 -10.87
CA HIS A 87 12.66 20.16 -10.42
C HIS A 87 11.74 19.87 -9.22
N ASP A 88 11.97 18.80 -8.48
CA ASP A 88 11.14 18.42 -7.32
C ASP A 88 11.04 19.52 -6.26
N GLY A 89 12.11 20.32 -6.10
CA GLY A 89 12.15 21.46 -5.18
C GLY A 89 11.22 22.63 -5.54
N ASP A 90 10.71 22.68 -6.78
CA ASP A 90 9.77 23.70 -7.25
C ASP A 90 8.29 23.29 -7.05
N PHE A 91 8.01 22.04 -6.63
CA PHE A 91 6.67 21.58 -6.22
C PHE A 91 6.47 21.89 -4.74
N VAL A 92 6.15 23.14 -4.45
CA VAL A 92 6.20 23.74 -3.12
C VAL A 92 4.87 23.72 -2.35
N LEU A 93 3.78 23.31 -3.00
CA LEU A 93 2.43 23.43 -2.47
C LEU A 93 2.07 22.38 -1.42
N ASP A 94 1.32 22.83 -0.41
CA ASP A 94 0.67 21.95 0.56
C ASP A 94 -0.40 21.08 -0.13
N ILE A 95 -0.67 19.90 0.40
CA ILE A 95 -1.77 19.04 -0.07
C ILE A 95 -3.14 19.64 0.28
N PHE A 96 -3.25 20.40 1.36
CA PHE A 96 -4.45 21.14 1.73
C PHE A 96 -4.53 22.45 0.94
N GLN A 97 -5.07 22.35 -0.28
CA GLN A 97 -5.11 23.39 -1.29
C GLN A 97 -6.49 23.45 -1.96
N THR A 98 -6.59 24.08 -3.12
CA THR A 98 -7.79 24.03 -3.96
C THR A 98 -8.27 22.59 -4.15
N GLY A 99 -9.51 22.29 -3.79
CA GLY A 99 -10.04 20.93 -3.68
C GLY A 99 -10.04 20.11 -4.97
N SER A 100 -10.00 20.76 -6.14
CA SER A 100 -9.80 20.14 -7.45
C SER A 100 -8.33 19.82 -7.77
N GLY A 101 -7.38 20.26 -6.92
CA GLY A 101 -5.94 20.18 -7.18
C GLY A 101 -5.43 21.16 -8.23
N THR A 102 -6.24 22.18 -8.58
CA THR A 102 -5.84 23.20 -9.57
C THR A 102 -4.53 23.89 -9.22
N SER A 103 -4.27 24.15 -7.94
CA SER A 103 -3.00 24.76 -7.52
C SER A 103 -1.79 23.93 -7.98
N THR A 104 -1.81 22.63 -7.78
CA THR A 104 -0.72 21.72 -8.21
C THR A 104 -0.69 21.54 -9.73
N ASN A 105 -1.84 21.48 -10.41
CA ASN A 105 -1.87 21.46 -11.86
C ASN A 105 -1.21 22.71 -12.46
N MET A 106 -1.54 23.90 -11.90
CA MET A 106 -0.91 25.15 -12.33
C MET A 106 0.58 25.22 -11.98
N ASN A 107 0.98 24.68 -10.82
CA ASN A 107 2.40 24.58 -10.46
C ASN A 107 3.20 23.81 -11.54
N ALA A 108 2.70 22.63 -11.95
CA ALA A 108 3.32 21.87 -13.03
C ALA A 108 3.30 22.64 -14.37
N ASN A 109 2.16 23.26 -14.72
CA ASN A 109 2.04 24.04 -15.95
C ASN A 109 3.03 25.19 -16.01
N GLU A 110 3.20 25.95 -14.91
CA GLU A 110 4.12 27.08 -14.83
C GLU A 110 5.58 26.64 -14.90
N ILE A 111 5.96 25.56 -14.19
CA ILE A 111 7.32 24.98 -14.25
C ILE A 111 7.65 24.55 -15.68
N ILE A 112 6.77 23.73 -16.28
CA ILE A 112 6.98 23.21 -17.65
C ILE A 112 7.02 24.35 -18.66
N ALA A 113 6.11 25.35 -18.55
CA ALA A 113 6.07 26.49 -19.46
C ALA A 113 7.35 27.34 -19.40
N ASN A 114 7.86 27.63 -18.20
CA ASN A 114 9.10 28.38 -18.01
C ASN A 114 10.30 27.64 -18.61
N LEU A 115 10.42 26.34 -18.34
CA LEU A 115 11.50 25.51 -18.92
C LEU A 115 11.38 25.41 -20.44
N ALA A 116 10.17 25.21 -20.95
CA ALA A 116 9.91 25.10 -22.38
C ALA A 116 10.15 26.41 -23.13
N SER A 117 9.86 27.57 -22.51
CA SER A 117 10.16 28.89 -23.09
C SER A 117 11.67 29.09 -23.30
N VAL A 118 12.47 28.64 -22.32
CA VAL A 118 13.96 28.72 -22.46
C VAL A 118 14.45 27.79 -23.57
N LYS A 119 13.89 26.61 -23.71
CA LYS A 119 14.31 25.60 -24.71
C LYS A 119 13.87 25.94 -26.12
N SER A 120 12.64 26.43 -26.29
CA SER A 120 12.12 26.81 -27.62
C SER A 120 12.63 28.15 -28.13
N GLY A 121 13.07 29.03 -27.23
CA GLY A 121 13.39 30.41 -27.53
C GLY A 121 12.14 31.29 -27.79
N GLU A 122 10.95 30.79 -27.54
CA GLU A 122 9.67 31.44 -27.72
C GLU A 122 8.84 31.38 -26.43
N PRO A 123 7.92 32.33 -26.14
CA PRO A 123 7.06 32.26 -24.96
C PRO A 123 6.14 31.06 -25.01
N VAL A 124 6.21 30.18 -24.02
CA VAL A 124 5.27 29.06 -23.81
C VAL A 124 4.32 29.42 -22.69
N HIS A 125 3.03 29.47 -22.99
CA HIS A 125 2.03 29.86 -22.00
C HIS A 125 1.54 28.64 -21.20
N PRO A 126 1.44 28.72 -19.84
CA PRO A 126 1.04 27.59 -19.01
C PRO A 126 -0.37 27.07 -19.29
N ASN A 127 -1.33 27.94 -19.63
CA ASN A 127 -2.70 27.54 -19.94
C ASN A 127 -2.90 27.21 -21.41
N ASP A 128 -2.42 28.08 -22.34
CA ASP A 128 -2.72 27.96 -23.75
C ASP A 128 -1.93 26.85 -24.45
N HIS A 129 -0.73 26.53 -23.92
CA HIS A 129 0.14 25.51 -24.51
C HIS A 129 0.27 24.27 -23.61
N VAL A 130 0.73 24.38 -22.36
CA VAL A 130 0.97 23.22 -21.50
C VAL A 130 -0.34 22.55 -21.07
N ASN A 131 -1.38 23.35 -20.76
CA ASN A 131 -2.69 22.85 -20.35
C ASN A 131 -3.71 22.73 -21.51
N MET A 132 -3.26 22.85 -22.75
CA MET A 132 -4.15 22.76 -23.94
C MET A 132 -4.96 21.46 -23.92
N SER A 133 -6.27 21.57 -24.26
CA SER A 133 -7.23 20.45 -24.27
C SER A 133 -7.48 19.79 -22.91
N GLN A 134 -7.12 20.44 -21.80
CA GLN A 134 -7.17 19.86 -20.45
C GLN A 134 -7.91 20.77 -19.47
N SER A 135 -8.28 20.20 -18.34
CA SER A 135 -8.68 20.89 -17.12
C SER A 135 -7.98 20.26 -15.91
N SER A 136 -7.82 21.01 -14.81
CA SER A 136 -7.41 20.37 -13.54
C SER A 136 -8.38 19.26 -13.15
N ASN A 137 -9.65 19.39 -13.54
CA ASN A 137 -10.73 18.49 -13.15
C ASN A 137 -10.65 17.10 -13.80
N ASP A 138 -9.97 16.95 -14.94
CA ASP A 138 -9.67 15.65 -15.53
C ASP A 138 -8.19 15.24 -15.35
N ILE A 139 -7.26 16.20 -15.27
CA ILE A 139 -5.82 15.93 -15.08
C ILE A 139 -5.51 15.35 -13.71
N ILE A 140 -6.03 15.94 -12.62
CA ILE A 140 -5.70 15.49 -11.25
C ILE A 140 -6.22 14.06 -10.97
N PRO A 141 -7.49 13.72 -11.30
CA PRO A 141 -7.93 12.33 -11.17
C PRO A 141 -7.16 11.36 -12.08
N THR A 142 -6.87 11.74 -13.33
CA THR A 142 -6.02 10.94 -14.23
C THR A 142 -4.65 10.70 -13.63
N THR A 143 -3.98 11.75 -13.15
CA THR A 143 -2.66 11.66 -12.50
C THR A 143 -2.67 10.73 -11.29
N THR A 144 -3.70 10.85 -10.44
CA THR A 144 -3.86 9.98 -9.26
C THR A 144 -3.98 8.51 -9.68
N ASN A 145 -4.79 8.24 -10.70
CA ASN A 145 -4.99 6.87 -11.20
C ASN A 145 -3.70 6.30 -11.81
N VAL A 146 -3.00 7.08 -12.65
CA VAL A 146 -1.71 6.68 -13.25
C VAL A 146 -0.68 6.40 -12.15
N ALA A 147 -0.56 7.29 -11.16
CA ALA A 147 0.36 7.12 -10.04
C ALA A 147 0.07 5.85 -9.23
N CYS A 148 -1.20 5.59 -8.90
CA CYS A 148 -1.61 4.38 -8.19
C CYS A 148 -1.28 3.11 -8.98
N VAL A 149 -1.61 3.07 -10.28
CA VAL A 149 -1.34 1.89 -11.11
C VAL A 149 0.16 1.61 -11.19
N LEU A 150 0.98 2.63 -11.47
CA LEU A 150 2.42 2.47 -11.58
C LEU A 150 3.07 2.02 -10.27
N ASP A 151 2.66 2.61 -9.15
CA ASP A 151 3.26 2.30 -7.85
C ASP A 151 2.84 0.90 -7.36
N VAL A 152 1.59 0.51 -7.61
CA VAL A 152 1.11 -0.85 -7.28
C VAL A 152 1.79 -1.90 -8.16
N VAL A 153 1.80 -1.71 -9.49
CA VAL A 153 2.34 -2.72 -10.42
C VAL A 153 3.86 -2.87 -10.31
N ASN A 154 4.58 -1.76 -10.20
CA ASN A 154 6.04 -1.79 -10.22
C ASN A 154 6.68 -1.98 -8.84
N ASN A 155 5.97 -1.69 -7.76
CA ASN A 155 6.54 -1.70 -6.41
C ASN A 155 5.79 -2.64 -5.45
N LEU A 156 4.47 -2.48 -5.27
CA LEU A 156 3.73 -3.22 -4.25
C LEU A 156 3.59 -4.71 -4.61
N ILE A 157 3.09 -5.03 -5.81
CA ILE A 157 2.86 -6.43 -6.23
C ILE A 157 4.14 -7.25 -6.15
N PRO A 158 5.31 -6.85 -6.70
CA PRO A 158 6.55 -7.61 -6.59
C PRO A 158 6.99 -7.87 -5.14
N VAL A 159 6.75 -6.90 -4.25
CA VAL A 159 7.07 -7.06 -2.82
C VAL A 159 6.14 -8.06 -2.14
N LEU A 160 4.85 -8.06 -2.49
CA LEU A 160 3.88 -9.03 -1.95
C LEU A 160 4.15 -10.45 -2.46
N GLU A 161 4.52 -10.61 -3.73
CA GLU A 161 4.94 -11.90 -4.30
C GLU A 161 6.18 -12.46 -3.58
N ASN A 162 7.16 -11.60 -3.28
CA ASN A 162 8.34 -11.99 -2.51
C ASN A 162 7.99 -12.36 -1.05
N LEU A 163 7.07 -11.65 -0.41
CA LEU A 163 6.57 -12.00 0.93
C LEU A 163 5.84 -13.34 0.93
N GLU A 164 4.95 -13.56 -0.04
CA GLU A 164 4.23 -14.82 -0.22
C GLU A 164 5.20 -16.00 -0.42
N SER A 165 6.20 -15.85 -1.30
CA SER A 165 7.23 -16.85 -1.53
C SER A 165 8.01 -17.18 -0.25
N SER A 166 8.44 -16.17 0.49
CA SER A 166 9.17 -16.34 1.76
C SER A 166 8.34 -17.06 2.84
N LEU A 167 7.04 -16.76 2.93
CA LEU A 167 6.13 -17.46 3.83
C LEU A 167 5.90 -18.90 3.39
N SER A 168 5.77 -19.16 2.09
CA SER A 168 5.64 -20.49 1.51
C SER A 168 6.90 -21.36 1.73
N GLU A 169 8.08 -20.75 1.63
CA GLU A 169 9.34 -21.44 1.97
C GLU A 169 9.39 -21.86 3.44
N LYS A 170 8.97 -20.98 4.37
CA LYS A 170 8.84 -21.33 5.80
C LYS A 170 7.79 -22.41 6.01
N ALA A 171 6.65 -22.35 5.33
CA ALA A 171 5.62 -23.38 5.39
C ALA A 171 6.18 -24.76 5.03
N LYS A 172 6.94 -24.84 3.95
CA LYS A 172 7.61 -26.08 3.52
C LYS A 172 8.69 -26.54 4.49
N LEU A 173 9.52 -25.61 4.98
CA LEU A 173 10.58 -25.91 5.94
C LEU A 173 10.02 -26.52 7.24
N TRP A 174 8.84 -26.09 7.66
CA TRP A 174 8.20 -26.48 8.92
C TRP A 174 7.00 -27.41 8.73
N GLU A 175 6.89 -28.10 7.60
CA GLU A 175 5.78 -29.03 7.32
C GLU A 175 5.63 -30.16 8.34
N LYS A 176 6.73 -30.54 9.01
CA LYS A 176 6.78 -31.58 10.05
C LYS A 176 7.13 -31.04 11.44
N VAL A 177 7.01 -29.75 11.65
CA VAL A 177 7.19 -29.13 12.97
C VAL A 177 5.83 -29.06 13.64
N TYR A 178 5.55 -30.02 14.51
CA TYR A 178 4.26 -30.14 15.20
C TYR A 178 4.14 -29.17 16.36
N LYS A 179 2.93 -28.67 16.58
CA LYS A 179 2.63 -27.75 17.68
C LYS A 179 1.17 -27.84 18.09
N ASN A 180 0.85 -27.28 19.26
CA ASN A 180 -0.53 -27.07 19.65
C ASN A 180 -1.16 -26.00 18.77
N GLY A 181 -2.30 -26.31 18.14
CA GLY A 181 -3.19 -25.29 17.60
C GLY A 181 -3.78 -24.44 18.73
N ARG A 182 -4.29 -23.26 18.40
CA ARG A 182 -4.97 -22.37 19.37
C ARG A 182 -6.25 -21.81 18.81
N THR A 183 -7.31 -21.91 19.62
CA THR A 183 -8.54 -21.16 19.45
C THR A 183 -8.81 -20.41 20.74
N HIS A 184 -9.24 -19.14 20.67
CA HIS A 184 -9.43 -18.28 21.85
C HIS A 184 -8.14 -18.10 22.69
N LEU A 185 -6.96 -18.26 22.12
CA LEU A 185 -5.65 -18.35 22.78
C LEU A 185 -5.50 -19.56 23.74
N MET A 186 -6.42 -20.50 23.72
CA MET A 186 -6.38 -21.74 24.47
C MET A 186 -5.89 -22.89 23.58
N ASP A 187 -5.22 -23.87 24.20
CA ASP A 187 -4.72 -25.05 23.51
C ASP A 187 -5.84 -25.80 22.79
N ALA A 188 -5.57 -26.23 21.58
CA ALA A 188 -6.47 -27.00 20.73
C ALA A 188 -5.74 -28.23 20.17
N THR A 189 -6.38 -28.89 19.19
CA THR A 189 -5.79 -30.04 18.50
C THR A 189 -4.48 -29.69 17.81
N PRO A 190 -3.60 -30.68 17.59
CA PRO A 190 -2.32 -30.47 16.91
C PRO A 190 -2.47 -29.88 15.51
N VAL A 191 -1.50 -29.06 15.12
CA VAL A 191 -1.25 -28.56 13.76
C VAL A 191 0.24 -28.61 13.49
N THR A 192 0.67 -28.33 12.27
CA THR A 192 2.08 -28.01 12.02
C THR A 192 2.28 -26.50 11.95
N LEU A 193 3.46 -26.04 12.34
CA LEU A 193 3.89 -24.66 12.12
C LEU A 193 3.86 -24.31 10.61
N GLY A 194 4.17 -25.30 9.76
CA GLY A 194 4.06 -25.20 8.31
C GLY A 194 2.64 -24.88 7.83
N GLN A 195 1.59 -25.50 8.41
CA GLN A 195 0.20 -25.21 8.08
C GLN A 195 -0.20 -23.77 8.45
N GLU A 196 0.27 -23.23 9.59
CA GLU A 196 0.03 -21.83 9.96
C GLU A 196 0.66 -20.88 8.93
N PHE A 197 1.93 -21.10 8.55
CA PHE A 197 2.63 -20.27 7.58
C PHE A 197 2.08 -20.41 6.16
N ALA A 198 1.58 -21.59 5.77
CA ALA A 198 0.85 -21.77 4.51
C ALA A 198 -0.44 -20.92 4.49
N GLY A 199 -1.15 -20.86 5.63
CA GLY A 199 -2.30 -19.98 5.78
C GLY A 199 -1.95 -18.49 5.62
N TYR A 200 -0.80 -18.05 6.14
CA TYR A 200 -0.32 -16.68 5.96
C TYR A 200 0.05 -16.38 4.51
N ALA A 201 0.73 -17.29 3.82
CA ALA A 201 1.05 -17.17 2.40
C ALA A 201 -0.23 -17.04 1.55
N SER A 202 -1.24 -17.88 1.81
CA SER A 202 -2.53 -17.83 1.13
C SER A 202 -3.24 -16.49 1.32
N LEU A 203 -3.23 -15.92 2.53
CA LEU A 203 -3.80 -14.58 2.79
C LEU A 203 -3.14 -13.51 1.92
N ILE A 204 -1.81 -13.51 1.81
CA ILE A 204 -1.09 -12.54 0.97
C ILE A 204 -1.43 -12.73 -0.51
N GLN A 205 -1.43 -13.96 -0.99
CA GLN A 205 -1.78 -14.28 -2.39
C GLN A 205 -3.19 -13.80 -2.76
N GLU A 206 -4.17 -14.05 -1.89
CA GLU A 206 -5.55 -13.60 -2.11
C GLU A 206 -5.65 -12.08 -2.15
N ARG A 207 -4.98 -11.38 -1.22
CA ARG A 207 -4.99 -9.89 -1.19
C ARG A 207 -4.31 -9.28 -2.40
N THR A 208 -3.25 -9.90 -2.91
CA THR A 208 -2.61 -9.48 -4.16
C THR A 208 -3.59 -9.55 -5.34
N LYS A 209 -4.33 -10.65 -5.48
CA LYS A 209 -5.37 -10.81 -6.52
C LYS A 209 -6.50 -9.79 -6.40
N ASP A 210 -6.92 -9.46 -5.17
CA ASP A 210 -7.95 -8.43 -4.94
C ASP A 210 -7.47 -7.05 -5.41
N ILE A 211 -6.21 -6.71 -5.14
CA ILE A 211 -5.59 -5.46 -5.58
C ILE A 211 -5.50 -5.42 -7.11
N GLU A 212 -5.03 -6.48 -7.76
CA GLU A 212 -4.99 -6.58 -9.23
C GLU A 212 -6.37 -6.38 -9.85
N THR A 213 -7.40 -6.96 -9.25
CA THR A 213 -8.79 -6.81 -9.68
C THR A 213 -9.26 -5.36 -9.55
N ALA A 214 -8.94 -4.68 -8.45
CA ALA A 214 -9.29 -3.28 -8.25
C ALA A 214 -8.63 -2.36 -9.30
N LEU A 215 -7.39 -2.66 -9.71
CA LEU A 215 -6.67 -1.88 -10.73
C LEU A 215 -7.38 -1.82 -12.08
N ILE A 216 -8.23 -2.79 -12.42
CA ILE A 216 -9.01 -2.78 -13.68
C ILE A 216 -9.82 -1.48 -13.82
N ASN A 217 -10.41 -1.00 -12.72
CA ASN A 217 -11.17 0.23 -12.70
C ASN A 217 -10.29 1.49 -12.57
N VAL A 218 -9.17 1.39 -11.86
CA VAL A 218 -8.23 2.52 -11.72
C VAL A 218 -7.55 2.86 -13.06
N ARG A 219 -7.37 1.90 -13.96
CA ARG A 219 -6.82 2.10 -15.29
C ARG A 219 -7.74 2.89 -16.26
N LYS A 220 -8.98 3.15 -15.85
CA LYS A 220 -9.94 3.96 -16.63
C LYS A 220 -9.82 5.42 -16.23
N LEU A 221 -9.26 6.24 -17.13
CA LEU A 221 -8.82 7.60 -16.86
C LEU A 221 -9.91 8.63 -17.14
N ALA A 222 -9.89 9.74 -16.40
CA ALA A 222 -10.80 10.89 -16.56
C ALA A 222 -10.40 11.80 -17.73
N ILE A 223 -9.18 11.67 -18.26
CA ILE A 223 -8.65 12.53 -19.30
C ILE A 223 -9.58 12.57 -20.51
N GLY A 224 -9.79 13.76 -21.09
CA GLY A 224 -10.75 14.01 -22.16
C GLY A 224 -12.07 14.63 -21.68
N GLY A 225 -12.40 14.50 -20.38
CA GLY A 225 -13.62 15.10 -19.82
C GLY A 225 -13.58 16.61 -19.65
N THR A 226 -12.40 17.18 -19.57
CA THR A 226 -12.14 18.61 -19.37
C THR A 226 -12.86 19.20 -18.16
N ALA A 227 -13.58 20.33 -18.31
CA ALA A 227 -14.11 21.10 -17.18
C ALA A 227 -15.18 20.37 -16.35
N VAL A 228 -16.12 19.67 -17.00
CA VAL A 228 -17.32 19.06 -16.36
C VAL A 228 -17.65 17.66 -16.87
N GLY A 229 -16.80 17.06 -17.70
CA GLY A 229 -17.03 15.72 -18.25
C GLY A 229 -17.60 15.69 -19.67
N THR A 230 -17.75 16.85 -20.33
CA THR A 230 -18.33 16.96 -21.68
C THR A 230 -17.27 17.10 -22.78
N GLY A 231 -15.98 17.19 -22.44
CA GLY A 231 -14.90 17.32 -23.40
C GLY A 231 -14.80 18.70 -24.08
N ILE A 232 -15.35 19.74 -23.50
CA ILE A 232 -15.32 21.09 -24.09
C ILE A 232 -13.87 21.52 -24.38
N ASN A 233 -13.64 22.07 -25.58
CA ASN A 233 -12.34 22.54 -26.08
C ASN A 233 -11.26 21.45 -26.23
N ALA A 234 -11.59 20.17 -26.16
CA ALA A 234 -10.70 19.08 -26.52
C ALA A 234 -11.14 18.42 -27.85
N PRO A 235 -10.21 17.85 -28.63
CA PRO A 235 -10.57 16.99 -29.78
C PRO A 235 -11.39 15.77 -29.31
N GLU A 236 -12.25 15.26 -30.18
CA GLU A 236 -13.19 14.17 -29.89
C GLU A 236 -12.49 12.92 -29.30
N ASN A 237 -11.31 12.56 -29.82
CA ASN A 237 -10.56 11.39 -29.40
C ASN A 237 -9.41 11.70 -28.43
N PHE A 238 -9.39 12.90 -27.84
CA PHE A 238 -8.25 13.36 -27.02
C PHE A 238 -7.96 12.42 -25.85
N GLY A 239 -8.97 12.01 -25.11
CA GLY A 239 -8.81 11.13 -23.94
C GLY A 239 -8.29 9.74 -24.32
N SER A 240 -8.82 9.15 -25.39
CA SER A 240 -8.36 7.83 -25.88
C SER A 240 -6.93 7.89 -26.43
N ASP A 241 -6.59 8.95 -27.17
CA ASP A 241 -5.24 9.13 -27.74
C ASP A 241 -4.20 9.35 -26.61
N VAL A 242 -4.52 10.15 -25.58
CA VAL A 242 -3.65 10.34 -24.40
C VAL A 242 -3.51 9.04 -23.61
N SER A 243 -4.59 8.30 -23.42
CA SER A 243 -4.54 7.00 -22.74
C SER A 243 -3.66 5.99 -23.50
N LEU A 244 -3.73 5.97 -24.82
CA LEU A 244 -2.88 5.14 -25.67
C LEU A 244 -1.41 5.58 -25.61
N GLU A 245 -1.13 6.89 -25.64
CA GLU A 245 0.23 7.43 -25.49
C GLU A 245 0.84 7.05 -24.14
N LEU A 246 0.06 7.17 -23.04
CA LEU A 246 0.47 6.72 -21.70
C LEU A 246 0.73 5.22 -21.66
N GLN A 247 -0.13 4.41 -22.28
CA GLN A 247 0.07 2.96 -22.36
C GLN A 247 1.37 2.61 -23.05
N GLN A 248 1.69 3.28 -24.16
CA GLN A 248 2.90 3.02 -24.94
C GLN A 248 4.17 3.47 -24.21
N SER A 249 4.13 4.65 -23.57
CA SER A 249 5.29 5.22 -22.88
C SER A 249 5.60 4.56 -21.54
N LEU A 250 4.59 4.01 -20.86
CA LEU A 250 4.71 3.43 -19.52
C LEU A 250 4.63 1.88 -19.50
N ASP A 251 4.49 1.25 -20.67
CA ASP A 251 4.29 -0.20 -20.81
C ASP A 251 3.22 -0.76 -19.85
N THR A 252 2.13 -0.02 -19.69
CA THR A 252 1.07 -0.34 -18.74
C THR A 252 -0.29 0.04 -19.35
N PRO A 253 -1.29 -0.86 -19.35
CA PRO A 253 -2.56 -0.60 -20.01
C PRO A 253 -3.35 0.51 -19.30
N PHE A 254 -3.77 1.51 -20.06
CA PHE A 254 -4.70 2.57 -19.69
C PHE A 254 -5.76 2.74 -20.77
N GLN A 255 -6.93 3.24 -20.37
CA GLN A 255 -8.00 3.57 -21.31
C GLN A 255 -8.80 4.78 -20.81
N GLU A 256 -9.37 5.54 -21.74
CA GLU A 256 -10.33 6.58 -21.40
C GLU A 256 -11.59 5.95 -20.80
N ILE A 257 -12.18 6.58 -19.79
CA ILE A 257 -13.47 6.17 -19.23
C ILE A 257 -14.61 6.54 -20.20
N GLU A 258 -15.57 5.66 -20.37
CA GLU A 258 -16.74 5.92 -21.23
C GLU A 258 -17.60 7.11 -20.74
N ASN A 259 -17.71 7.27 -19.40
CA ASN A 259 -18.47 8.34 -18.78
C ASN A 259 -17.58 9.12 -17.78
N HIS A 260 -17.07 10.27 -18.21
CA HIS A 260 -16.17 11.11 -17.43
C HIS A 260 -16.79 11.64 -16.14
N PHE A 261 -18.12 11.82 -16.08
CA PHE A 261 -18.82 12.28 -14.88
C PHE A 261 -18.53 11.37 -13.68
N THR A 262 -18.35 10.07 -13.92
CA THR A 262 -18.07 9.09 -12.86
C THR A 262 -16.64 9.22 -12.28
N ARG A 263 -15.71 9.84 -13.00
CA ARG A 263 -14.30 9.99 -12.54
C ARG A 263 -13.95 11.41 -12.07
N GLN A 264 -14.79 12.38 -12.43
CA GLN A 264 -14.61 13.77 -12.00
C GLN A 264 -15.50 14.12 -10.79
N GLY A 265 -16.78 13.76 -10.82
CA GLY A 265 -17.73 14.00 -9.73
C GLY A 265 -17.65 13.00 -8.59
N SER A 266 -17.13 11.81 -8.87
CA SER A 266 -17.03 10.69 -7.96
C SER A 266 -15.65 10.02 -8.06
N ARG A 267 -15.27 9.15 -7.12
CA ARG A 267 -13.93 8.51 -7.08
C ARG A 267 -14.01 7.09 -6.50
N GLU A 268 -15.07 6.34 -6.85
CA GLU A 268 -15.30 5.00 -6.28
C GLU A 268 -14.17 4.02 -6.60
N GLU A 269 -13.48 4.17 -7.72
CA GLU A 269 -12.33 3.32 -8.06
C GLU A 269 -11.17 3.48 -7.07
N ILE A 270 -10.98 4.67 -6.52
CA ILE A 270 -9.98 4.94 -5.47
C ILE A 270 -10.46 4.38 -4.13
N VAL A 271 -11.76 4.49 -3.82
CA VAL A 271 -12.34 3.85 -2.62
C VAL A 271 -12.22 2.33 -2.70
N GLN A 272 -12.48 1.72 -3.87
CA GLN A 272 -12.32 0.29 -4.08
C GLN A 272 -10.87 -0.15 -3.87
N LEU A 273 -9.90 0.54 -4.48
CA LEU A 273 -8.48 0.25 -4.29
C LEU A 273 -8.09 0.40 -2.82
N SER A 274 -8.49 1.50 -2.18
CA SER A 274 -8.23 1.75 -0.76
C SER A 274 -8.78 0.63 0.14
N GLY A 275 -9.99 0.15 -0.14
CA GLY A 275 -10.60 -0.97 0.56
C GLY A 275 -9.79 -2.28 0.44
N THR A 276 -9.21 -2.56 -0.74
CA THR A 276 -8.32 -3.73 -0.90
C THR A 276 -6.99 -3.56 -0.17
N LEU A 277 -6.39 -2.36 -0.19
CA LEU A 277 -5.18 -2.04 0.59
C LEU A 277 -5.44 -2.15 2.10
N LYS A 278 -6.59 -1.70 2.59
CA LYS A 278 -7.02 -1.92 3.97
C LYS A 278 -7.15 -3.40 4.30
N SER A 279 -7.74 -4.21 3.41
CA SER A 279 -7.86 -5.65 3.59
C SER A 279 -6.47 -6.33 3.70
N LEU A 280 -5.51 -5.91 2.86
CA LEU A 280 -4.11 -6.33 2.96
C LEU A 280 -3.50 -5.91 4.32
N ALA A 281 -3.70 -4.66 4.75
CA ALA A 281 -3.21 -4.16 6.03
C ALA A 281 -3.74 -4.98 7.22
N VAL A 282 -5.02 -5.38 7.20
CA VAL A 282 -5.62 -6.26 8.22
C VAL A 282 -4.95 -7.64 8.22
N SER A 283 -4.69 -8.22 7.04
CA SER A 283 -3.97 -9.50 6.93
C SER A 283 -2.54 -9.40 7.47
N LEU A 284 -1.80 -8.36 7.11
CA LEU A 284 -0.45 -8.12 7.61
C LEU A 284 -0.41 -7.87 9.12
N PHE A 285 -1.39 -7.14 9.66
CA PHE A 285 -1.54 -6.94 11.10
C PHE A 285 -1.72 -8.28 11.82
N LYS A 286 -2.62 -9.15 11.32
CA LYS A 286 -2.86 -10.48 11.89
C LYS A 286 -1.60 -11.33 11.86
N ILE A 287 -0.90 -11.41 10.75
CA ILE A 287 0.34 -12.18 10.60
C ILE A 287 1.42 -11.64 11.56
N ALA A 288 1.62 -10.34 11.59
CA ALA A 288 2.58 -9.70 12.48
C ALA A 288 2.27 -9.95 13.96
N ASN A 289 1.00 -9.88 14.34
CA ASN A 289 0.58 -10.09 15.72
C ASN A 289 0.74 -11.56 16.15
N ASP A 290 0.41 -12.52 15.29
CA ASP A 290 0.60 -13.95 15.58
C ASP A 290 2.10 -14.27 15.74
N ILE A 291 2.96 -13.82 14.83
CA ILE A 291 4.41 -14.00 14.93
C ILE A 291 4.95 -13.36 16.23
N ARG A 292 4.45 -12.18 16.58
CA ARG A 292 4.82 -11.50 17.85
C ARG A 292 4.44 -12.32 19.08
N TRP A 293 3.25 -12.93 19.08
CA TRP A 293 2.82 -13.82 20.16
C TRP A 293 3.67 -15.09 20.22
N MET A 294 3.87 -15.77 19.09
CA MET A 294 4.71 -16.98 19.04
C MET A 294 6.15 -16.72 19.45
N GLY A 295 6.71 -15.54 19.19
CA GLY A 295 8.06 -15.15 19.59
C GLY A 295 8.14 -14.52 20.98
N SER A 296 7.05 -14.45 21.75
CA SER A 296 7.03 -13.82 23.08
C SER A 296 7.82 -14.64 24.12
N GLY A 297 8.41 -13.94 25.07
CA GLY A 297 9.15 -14.59 26.16
C GLY A 297 10.57 -14.02 26.31
N PRO A 298 11.61 -14.87 26.47
CA PRO A 298 11.66 -16.33 26.24
C PRO A 298 11.14 -17.21 27.39
N VAL A 299 11.01 -16.68 28.63
CA VAL A 299 10.66 -17.50 29.81
C VAL A 299 9.16 -17.47 30.11
N SER A 300 8.54 -16.29 30.08
CA SER A 300 7.14 -16.09 30.49
C SER A 300 6.19 -15.89 29.30
N GLY A 301 6.61 -16.23 28.08
CA GLY A 301 5.80 -16.18 26.87
C GLY A 301 5.71 -17.52 26.17
N LEU A 302 5.20 -17.53 24.93
CA LEU A 302 5.02 -18.75 24.17
C LEU A 302 6.35 -19.37 23.73
N GLY A 303 7.29 -18.56 23.26
CA GLY A 303 8.64 -19.00 22.90
C GLY A 303 8.71 -20.02 21.77
N GLU A 304 7.70 -20.09 20.88
CA GLU A 304 7.62 -21.05 19.78
C GLU A 304 8.49 -20.67 18.58
N LEU A 305 8.71 -19.36 18.40
CA LEU A 305 9.58 -18.80 17.37
C LEU A 305 10.73 -18.01 17.98
N LYS A 306 11.90 -18.12 17.38
CA LYS A 306 13.03 -17.23 17.61
C LYS A 306 13.00 -16.09 16.60
N ILE A 307 12.83 -14.86 17.08
CA ILE A 307 12.77 -13.64 16.25
C ILE A 307 14.19 -13.08 16.13
N PRO A 308 14.61 -12.61 14.95
CA PRO A 308 15.92 -11.99 14.74
C PRO A 308 16.18 -10.81 15.68
N ALA A 309 17.35 -10.79 16.32
CA ALA A 309 17.80 -9.70 17.18
C ALA A 309 18.39 -8.57 16.32
N LEU A 310 17.64 -7.50 16.08
CA LEU A 310 18.03 -6.43 15.17
C LEU A 310 18.60 -5.19 15.87
N GLN A 311 18.19 -4.96 17.11
CA GLN A 311 18.63 -3.82 17.92
C GLN A 311 18.44 -4.08 19.41
N PRO A 312 19.14 -3.36 20.30
CA PRO A 312 18.85 -3.41 21.74
C PRO A 312 17.40 -3.04 22.02
N GLY A 313 16.70 -3.87 22.80
CA GLY A 313 15.27 -3.69 23.09
C GLY A 313 14.96 -2.80 24.29
N SER A 314 15.98 -2.40 25.08
CA SER A 314 15.77 -1.60 26.28
C SER A 314 17.02 -0.80 26.64
N SER A 315 16.82 0.41 27.13
CA SER A 315 17.90 1.26 27.66
C SER A 315 18.36 0.86 29.07
N ILE A 316 17.55 0.07 29.80
CA ILE A 316 17.81 -0.29 31.22
C ILE A 316 17.83 -1.80 31.47
N MET A 317 17.49 -2.64 30.51
CA MET A 317 17.47 -4.10 30.62
C MET A 317 18.44 -4.70 29.60
N PRO A 318 19.71 -4.94 29.94
CA PRO A 318 20.68 -5.51 29.02
C PRO A 318 20.23 -6.88 28.50
N GLY A 319 20.41 -7.13 27.21
CA GLY A 319 20.06 -8.40 26.56
C GLY A 319 18.58 -8.55 26.19
N LYS A 320 17.72 -7.59 26.52
CA LYS A 320 16.32 -7.62 26.10
C LYS A 320 16.21 -7.31 24.59
N VAL A 321 15.55 -8.18 23.83
CA VAL A 321 15.21 -8.01 22.41
C VAL A 321 13.71 -7.90 22.27
N ASN A 322 13.24 -6.89 21.53
CA ASN A 322 11.81 -6.68 21.27
C ASN A 322 11.45 -7.08 19.85
N PRO A 323 10.18 -7.48 19.58
CA PRO A 323 9.68 -7.84 18.26
C PRO A 323 9.37 -6.58 17.40
N VAL A 324 10.38 -5.73 17.18
CA VAL A 324 10.21 -4.38 16.61
C VAL A 324 9.66 -4.36 15.18
N ILE A 325 9.93 -5.41 14.39
CA ILE A 325 9.41 -5.50 13.02
C ILE A 325 7.90 -5.83 13.00
N PRO A 326 7.40 -6.81 13.78
CA PRO A 326 5.96 -6.95 13.98
C PRO A 326 5.28 -5.67 14.47
N GLU A 327 5.87 -4.97 15.44
CA GLU A 327 5.31 -3.71 15.96
C GLU A 327 5.23 -2.63 14.87
N MET A 328 6.26 -2.49 14.05
CA MET A 328 6.28 -1.58 12.89
C MET A 328 5.16 -1.93 11.91
N MET A 329 5.00 -3.20 11.55
CA MET A 329 3.97 -3.62 10.59
C MET A 329 2.55 -3.34 11.11
N MET A 330 2.32 -3.52 12.40
CA MET A 330 1.05 -3.19 13.04
C MET A 330 0.76 -1.68 13.00
N GLN A 331 1.77 -0.81 13.16
CA GLN A 331 1.64 0.64 13.03
C GLN A 331 1.35 1.05 11.58
N VAL A 332 2.04 0.49 10.60
CA VAL A 332 1.77 0.69 9.16
C VAL A 332 0.32 0.33 8.86
N SER A 333 -0.14 -0.83 9.34
CA SER A 333 -1.51 -1.28 9.12
C SER A 333 -2.55 -0.31 9.73
N ALA A 334 -2.29 0.21 10.93
CA ALA A 334 -3.16 1.19 11.57
C ALA A 334 -3.24 2.51 10.77
N GLN A 335 -2.12 2.99 10.22
CA GLN A 335 -2.08 4.19 9.37
C GLN A 335 -2.91 3.98 8.09
N VAL A 336 -2.76 2.84 7.41
CA VAL A 336 -3.53 2.52 6.19
C VAL A 336 -5.04 2.49 6.46
N ILE A 337 -5.47 1.95 7.61
CA ILE A 337 -6.89 1.96 8.02
C ILE A 337 -7.38 3.40 8.23
N GLY A 338 -6.57 4.28 8.82
CA GLY A 338 -6.87 5.70 8.98
C GLY A 338 -6.99 6.41 7.63
N ASN A 339 -6.07 6.16 6.72
CA ASN A 339 -6.06 6.72 5.37
C ASN A 339 -7.32 6.30 4.57
N ASP A 340 -7.74 5.03 4.67
CA ASP A 340 -8.97 4.54 4.03
C ASP A 340 -10.21 5.30 4.53
N THR A 341 -10.27 5.63 5.80
CA THR A 341 -11.36 6.43 6.36
C THR A 341 -11.39 7.84 5.75
N ALA A 342 -10.22 8.49 5.65
CA ALA A 342 -10.10 9.81 5.01
C ALA A 342 -10.50 9.77 3.53
N ILE A 343 -10.07 8.74 2.79
CA ILE A 343 -10.42 8.53 1.38
C ILE A 343 -11.92 8.33 1.21
N THR A 344 -12.53 7.45 2.01
CA THR A 344 -13.97 7.15 1.94
C THR A 344 -14.81 8.41 2.21
N PHE A 345 -14.48 9.17 3.27
CA PHE A 345 -15.16 10.43 3.57
C PHE A 345 -15.01 11.45 2.45
N SER A 346 -13.80 11.58 1.90
CA SER A 346 -13.50 12.53 0.82
C SER A 346 -14.24 12.15 -0.47
N ALA A 347 -14.30 10.88 -0.83
CA ALA A 347 -15.03 10.42 -2.02
C ALA A 347 -16.54 10.68 -1.91
N ALA A 348 -17.12 10.52 -0.71
CA ALA A 348 -18.54 10.79 -0.45
C ALA A 348 -18.92 12.27 -0.59
N ASN A 349 -17.95 13.20 -0.66
CA ASN A 349 -18.18 14.63 -0.78
C ASN A 349 -18.14 15.16 -2.22
N GLY A 350 -18.27 14.32 -3.24
CA GLY A 350 -18.47 14.74 -4.63
C GLY A 350 -19.82 15.45 -4.80
N ASN A 351 -19.81 16.60 -5.47
CA ASN A 351 -21.03 17.35 -5.74
C ASN A 351 -21.15 17.59 -7.24
N PHE A 352 -22.22 17.06 -7.85
CA PHE A 352 -22.49 17.17 -9.27
C PHE A 352 -21.29 16.69 -10.11
N GLU A 353 -20.66 17.56 -10.90
CA GLU A 353 -19.64 17.21 -11.89
C GLU A 353 -18.20 17.22 -11.34
N LEU A 354 -18.00 17.56 -10.06
CA LEU A 354 -16.65 17.61 -9.48
C LEU A 354 -16.59 17.20 -8.00
N ASN A 355 -15.64 16.34 -7.67
CA ASN A 355 -15.23 16.13 -6.30
C ASN A 355 -14.13 17.16 -5.95
N THR A 356 -14.32 17.89 -4.84
CA THR A 356 -13.39 18.93 -4.39
C THR A 356 -12.53 18.52 -3.19
N MET A 357 -12.28 17.22 -3.04
CA MET A 357 -11.35 16.67 -2.06
C MET A 357 -10.28 15.78 -2.73
N LEU A 358 -9.94 16.05 -3.99
CA LEU A 358 -8.99 15.27 -4.78
C LEU A 358 -7.58 15.22 -4.17
N PRO A 359 -6.99 16.32 -3.65
CA PRO A 359 -5.63 16.30 -3.13
C PRO A 359 -5.46 15.37 -1.92
N ILE A 360 -6.40 15.40 -0.97
CA ILE A 360 -6.32 14.54 0.22
C ILE A 360 -6.51 13.06 -0.14
N MET A 361 -7.37 12.73 -1.12
CA MET A 361 -7.50 11.35 -1.61
C MET A 361 -6.22 10.87 -2.26
N ALA A 362 -5.63 11.67 -3.15
CA ALA A 362 -4.38 11.33 -3.83
C ALA A 362 -3.22 11.12 -2.85
N HIS A 363 -3.10 11.99 -1.85
CA HIS A 363 -2.07 11.86 -0.81
C HIS A 363 -2.25 10.55 -0.02
N ASN A 364 -3.43 10.30 0.54
CA ASN A 364 -3.64 9.15 1.42
C ASN A 364 -3.55 7.80 0.69
N ILE A 365 -4.02 7.72 -0.57
CA ILE A 365 -3.91 6.44 -1.31
C ILE A 365 -2.45 6.12 -1.66
N LEU A 366 -1.69 7.11 -2.13
CA LEU A 366 -0.28 6.93 -2.47
C LEU A 366 0.60 6.69 -1.24
N GLU A 367 0.32 7.35 -0.11
CA GLU A 367 0.96 7.06 1.16
C GLU A 367 0.70 5.60 1.57
N SER A 368 -0.56 5.13 1.50
CA SER A 368 -0.92 3.75 1.83
C SER A 368 -0.16 2.73 0.98
N ILE A 369 -0.08 2.94 -0.33
CA ILE A 369 0.69 2.08 -1.24
C ILE A 369 2.17 2.08 -0.83
N SER A 370 2.76 3.25 -0.61
CA SER A 370 4.17 3.42 -0.28
C SER A 370 4.56 2.74 1.03
N ILE A 371 3.79 2.97 2.12
CA ILE A 371 4.13 2.40 3.43
C ILE A 371 3.83 0.90 3.50
N LEU A 372 2.83 0.39 2.77
CA LEU A 372 2.63 -1.06 2.61
C LEU A 372 3.77 -1.71 1.85
N THR A 373 4.23 -1.10 0.76
CA THR A 373 5.36 -1.59 -0.03
C THR A 373 6.64 -1.68 0.82
N THR A 374 7.01 -0.58 1.44
CA THR A 374 8.26 -0.52 2.25
C THR A 374 8.14 -1.35 3.52
N GLY A 375 6.98 -1.34 4.16
CA GLY A 375 6.70 -2.15 5.36
C GLY A 375 6.76 -3.64 5.07
N ALA A 376 6.09 -4.12 4.01
CA ALA A 376 6.12 -5.53 3.63
C ALA A 376 7.52 -5.99 3.21
N LYS A 377 8.28 -5.15 2.50
CA LYS A 377 9.68 -5.43 2.19
C LYS A 377 10.53 -5.62 3.45
N VAL A 378 10.46 -4.68 4.39
CA VAL A 378 11.19 -4.77 5.66
C VAL A 378 10.74 -5.98 6.48
N PHE A 379 9.42 -6.26 6.49
CA PHE A 379 8.84 -7.42 7.19
C PHE A 379 9.41 -8.74 6.64
N THR A 380 9.51 -8.87 5.32
CA THR A 380 10.11 -10.04 4.67
C THR A 380 11.60 -10.17 5.00
N GLU A 381 12.38 -9.12 4.70
CA GLU A 381 13.84 -9.17 4.77
C GLU A 381 14.39 -9.25 6.20
N LYS A 382 13.75 -8.55 7.15
CA LYS A 382 14.24 -8.40 8.52
C LYS A 382 13.56 -9.32 9.52
N LEU A 383 12.44 -9.94 9.16
CA LEU A 383 11.72 -10.85 10.05
C LEU A 383 11.55 -12.23 9.42
N VAL A 384 10.68 -12.37 8.39
CA VAL A 384 10.25 -13.69 7.88
C VAL A 384 11.45 -14.55 7.49
N ASN A 385 12.41 -14.00 6.76
CA ASN A 385 13.59 -14.74 6.31
C ASN A 385 14.45 -15.24 7.46
N GLY A 386 14.52 -14.49 8.56
CA GLY A 386 15.34 -14.81 9.73
C GLY A 386 14.62 -15.54 10.86
N LEU A 387 13.31 -15.88 10.71
CA LEU A 387 12.58 -16.66 11.71
C LEU A 387 13.12 -18.09 11.83
N GLU A 388 13.23 -18.59 13.06
CA GLU A 388 13.55 -19.97 13.39
C GLU A 388 12.48 -20.59 14.28
N ALA A 389 12.16 -21.87 14.08
CA ALA A 389 11.29 -22.63 14.98
C ALA A 389 12.07 -23.01 16.25
N ASN A 390 11.46 -22.90 17.42
CA ASN A 390 11.98 -23.41 18.66
C ASN A 390 11.41 -24.82 18.90
N THR A 391 11.97 -25.80 18.19
CA THR A 391 11.47 -27.17 18.14
C THR A 391 11.41 -27.81 19.53
N ASP A 392 12.40 -27.60 20.38
CA ASP A 392 12.42 -28.13 21.75
C ASP A 392 11.20 -27.66 22.57
N LYS A 393 10.86 -26.36 22.42
CA LYS A 393 9.68 -25.80 23.11
C LYS A 393 8.36 -26.29 22.55
N LEU A 394 8.29 -26.45 21.23
CA LEU A 394 7.10 -26.99 20.56
C LEU A 394 6.87 -28.46 20.94
N ASP A 395 7.91 -29.27 20.97
CA ASP A 395 7.85 -30.68 21.36
C ASP A 395 7.45 -30.84 22.86
N GLU A 396 8.04 -30.01 23.75
CA GLU A 396 7.64 -30.00 25.17
C GLU A 396 6.14 -29.68 25.33
N ASN A 397 5.65 -28.67 24.61
CA ASN A 397 4.29 -28.21 24.73
C ASN A 397 3.29 -29.26 24.20
N ILE A 398 3.57 -29.89 23.06
CA ILE A 398 2.65 -30.85 22.47
C ILE A 398 2.51 -32.12 23.30
N GLN A 399 3.60 -32.57 23.94
CA GLN A 399 3.54 -33.74 24.85
C GLN A 399 2.68 -33.50 26.09
N LYS A 400 2.56 -32.26 26.53
CA LYS A 400 1.74 -31.85 27.68
C LYS A 400 0.31 -31.48 27.31
N ASN A 401 -0.05 -31.49 26.04
CA ASN A 401 -1.36 -31.08 25.59
C ASN A 401 -2.46 -32.05 26.02
N SER A 402 -3.28 -31.65 26.97
CA SER A 402 -4.41 -32.46 27.44
C SER A 402 -5.51 -32.66 26.39
N ILE A 403 -5.56 -31.81 25.36
CA ILE A 403 -6.56 -31.91 24.28
C ILE A 403 -6.28 -33.09 23.33
N LEU A 404 -5.09 -33.69 23.37
CA LEU A 404 -4.77 -34.95 22.68
C LEU A 404 -5.78 -36.07 23.05
N VAL A 405 -6.39 -35.99 24.20
CA VAL A 405 -7.48 -36.89 24.61
C VAL A 405 -8.65 -36.95 23.61
N THR A 406 -8.79 -35.91 22.76
CA THR A 406 -9.80 -35.87 21.70
C THR A 406 -9.68 -37.07 20.73
N ALA A 407 -8.47 -37.53 20.48
CA ALA A 407 -8.17 -38.71 19.66
C ALA A 407 -8.71 -40.01 20.29
N LEU A 408 -8.93 -40.03 21.58
CA LEU A 408 -9.36 -41.21 22.33
C LEU A 408 -10.88 -41.31 22.43
N VAL A 409 -11.64 -40.25 22.12
CA VAL A 409 -13.10 -40.21 22.23
C VAL A 409 -13.79 -41.33 21.43
N PRO A 410 -13.39 -41.65 20.20
CA PRO A 410 -14.02 -42.79 19.47
C PRO A 410 -13.85 -44.14 20.15
N LYS A 411 -12.82 -44.33 20.96
CA LYS A 411 -12.48 -45.60 21.62
C LYS A 411 -12.97 -45.67 23.06
N LEU A 412 -12.78 -44.61 23.83
CA LEU A 412 -13.09 -44.58 25.28
C LEU A 412 -14.41 -43.90 25.62
N GLY A 413 -15.02 -43.17 24.67
CA GLY A 413 -16.15 -42.29 24.92
C GLY A 413 -15.74 -40.95 25.52
N TYR A 414 -16.64 -39.96 25.41
CA TYR A 414 -16.36 -38.56 25.80
C TYR A 414 -16.11 -38.42 27.33
N ASP A 415 -16.88 -39.09 28.16
CA ASP A 415 -16.80 -38.92 29.63
C ASP A 415 -15.47 -39.43 30.18
N ILE A 416 -15.01 -40.60 29.78
CA ILE A 416 -13.73 -41.17 30.20
C ILE A 416 -12.58 -40.30 29.67
N ALA A 417 -12.65 -39.85 28.42
CA ALA A 417 -11.68 -38.96 27.84
C ALA A 417 -11.58 -37.65 28.63
N ALA A 418 -12.74 -37.09 29.03
CA ALA A 418 -12.78 -35.86 29.85
C ALA A 418 -12.18 -36.04 31.25
N GLU A 419 -12.39 -37.21 31.89
CA GLU A 419 -11.76 -37.56 33.17
C GLU A 419 -10.24 -37.65 33.04
N VAL A 420 -9.75 -38.35 32.04
CA VAL A 420 -8.28 -38.47 31.74
C VAL A 420 -7.66 -37.11 31.55
N ALA A 421 -8.32 -36.21 30.80
CA ALA A 421 -7.80 -34.83 30.60
C ALA A 421 -7.73 -34.05 31.91
N LYS A 422 -8.78 -34.12 32.74
CA LYS A 422 -8.82 -33.46 34.07
C LYS A 422 -7.73 -33.95 35.01
N GLU A 423 -7.52 -35.27 35.05
CA GLU A 423 -6.47 -35.89 35.87
C GLU A 423 -5.08 -35.49 35.38
N ALA A 424 -4.83 -35.53 34.06
CA ALA A 424 -3.59 -35.11 33.46
C ALA A 424 -3.23 -33.66 33.85
N ILE A 425 -4.18 -32.75 33.78
CA ILE A 425 -3.99 -31.34 34.17
C ILE A 425 -3.73 -31.22 35.68
N ALA A 426 -4.56 -31.86 36.52
CA ALA A 426 -4.48 -31.75 37.97
C ALA A 426 -3.15 -32.31 38.54
N GLU A 427 -2.65 -33.38 37.94
CA GLU A 427 -1.43 -34.05 38.39
C GLU A 427 -0.19 -33.68 37.57
N ASN A 428 -0.29 -32.76 36.64
CA ASN A 428 0.79 -32.35 35.72
C ASN A 428 1.46 -33.57 35.01
N LYS A 429 0.62 -34.52 34.58
CA LYS A 429 0.99 -35.74 33.86
C LYS A 429 0.64 -35.60 32.36
N THR A 430 1.29 -36.40 31.52
CA THR A 430 0.87 -36.54 30.11
C THR A 430 -0.38 -37.45 30.01
N ILE A 431 -1.15 -37.29 28.94
CA ILE A 431 -2.29 -38.20 28.65
C ILE A 431 -1.86 -39.65 28.62
N LYS A 432 -0.72 -39.96 27.99
CA LYS A 432 -0.15 -41.31 27.95
C LYS A 432 0.08 -41.86 29.36
N THR A 433 0.65 -41.07 30.26
CA THR A 433 0.93 -41.51 31.63
C THR A 433 -0.36 -41.85 32.37
N VAL A 434 -1.39 -41.00 32.28
CA VAL A 434 -2.68 -41.27 32.96
C VAL A 434 -3.37 -42.50 32.39
N LEU A 435 -3.34 -42.73 31.08
CA LEU A 435 -3.91 -43.94 30.47
C LEU A 435 -3.22 -45.23 30.93
N LEU A 436 -1.91 -45.20 31.07
CA LEU A 436 -1.13 -46.35 31.59
C LEU A 436 -1.40 -46.57 33.07
N ASP A 437 -1.40 -45.53 33.92
CA ASP A 437 -1.66 -45.60 35.33
C ASP A 437 -3.06 -46.17 35.63
N ARG A 438 -4.06 -45.82 34.81
CA ARG A 438 -5.44 -46.32 34.92
C ARG A 438 -5.68 -47.64 34.18
N ALA A 439 -4.66 -48.17 33.49
CA ALA A 439 -4.75 -49.40 32.67
C ALA A 439 -5.95 -49.41 31.70
N LEU A 440 -6.27 -48.24 31.08
CA LEU A 440 -7.43 -48.10 30.20
C LEU A 440 -7.22 -48.72 28.82
N LEU A 441 -5.98 -48.72 28.32
CA LEU A 441 -5.59 -49.28 27.02
C LEU A 441 -4.19 -49.86 27.09
N PRO A 442 -3.84 -50.83 26.19
CA PRO A 442 -2.48 -51.32 26.03
C PRO A 442 -1.54 -50.20 25.50
N GLU A 443 -0.28 -50.21 25.88
CA GLU A 443 0.71 -49.16 25.52
C GLU A 443 0.84 -48.98 24.00
N ASN A 444 0.91 -50.07 23.23
CA ASN A 444 1.00 -50.03 21.78
C ASN A 444 -0.24 -49.35 21.14
N GLU A 445 -1.44 -49.53 21.71
CA GLU A 445 -2.65 -48.91 21.22
C GLU A 445 -2.67 -47.41 21.61
N ILE A 446 -2.18 -47.06 22.78
CA ILE A 446 -2.02 -45.65 23.21
C ILE A 446 -1.09 -44.93 22.26
N ASP A 447 0.05 -45.51 21.92
CA ASP A 447 1.05 -44.90 21.02
C ASP A 447 0.49 -44.72 19.60
N GLU A 448 -0.33 -45.65 19.13
CA GLU A 448 -1.00 -45.53 17.84
C GLU A 448 -2.09 -44.44 17.81
N LEU A 449 -2.89 -44.32 18.88
CA LEU A 449 -3.98 -43.35 19.00
C LEU A 449 -3.47 -41.93 19.25
N LEU A 450 -2.31 -41.77 19.92
CA LEU A 450 -1.69 -40.48 20.23
C LEU A 450 -0.60 -40.11 19.21
N ASP A 451 -0.47 -40.86 18.13
CA ASP A 451 0.44 -40.54 17.03
C ASP A 451 0.02 -39.24 16.37
N ILE A 452 0.82 -38.18 16.60
CA ILE A 452 0.51 -36.81 16.16
C ILE A 452 0.41 -36.73 14.63
N GLU A 453 1.18 -37.52 13.88
CA GLU A 453 1.11 -37.54 12.41
C GLU A 453 -0.28 -37.98 11.90
N LYS A 454 -0.99 -38.80 12.66
CA LYS A 454 -2.34 -39.27 12.32
C LYS A 454 -3.45 -38.32 12.77
N LEU A 455 -3.12 -37.32 13.57
CA LEU A 455 -4.09 -36.35 14.14
C LEU A 455 -4.20 -35.03 13.35
N ILE A 456 -3.37 -34.90 12.32
CA ILE A 456 -3.28 -33.67 11.51
C ILE A 456 -3.82 -33.91 10.10
#